data_03987bd3d4c8f170d81c2737ba8312a3
#
_entry.id   03987bd3d4c8f170d81c2737ba8312a3
#
_cell.length_a   1.000
_cell.length_b   1.000
_cell.length_c   1.000
_cell.angle_alpha   90.00
_cell.angle_beta   90.00
_cell.angle_gamma   90.00
#
_symmetry.space_group_name_H-M   'P 1'
#
loop_
_entity.id
_entity.type
_entity.pdbx_description
1 polymer ?
#
loop_
_entity_poly.entity_id
_entity_poly.type
_entity_poly.pdbx_seq_one_letter_code
_entity_poly.pdbx_strand_id
1 'polypeptide(L)' 'MGDFRTVIFYKSEDAMDVVDFDNPHQYDTDEGYFIGLAHDVVSGEQRTFAIIENPETKDIFHIDFKLLKSFKD' A
#
# COMPACT_ATOMS: atom_id res chain seq x y z
N MET A 1 -20.77 0.22 9.68
CA MET A 1 -19.72 0.86 10.20
C MET A 1 -18.47 0.42 9.64
N GLY A 2 -17.87 1.12 8.86
CA GLY A 2 -16.66 0.71 8.21
C GLY A 2 -15.47 0.84 9.13
N ASP A 3 -15.16 -0.20 9.82
CA ASP A 3 -14.03 -0.17 10.71
C ASP A 3 -12.77 -0.50 9.95
N PHE A 4 -12.56 0.20 8.84
CA PHE A 4 -11.35 0.01 8.07
C PHE A 4 -10.17 0.64 8.80
N ARG A 5 -9.07 -0.09 8.82
CA ARG A 5 -7.84 0.42 9.43
C ARG A 5 -7.15 1.38 8.46
N THR A 6 -6.60 2.44 9.01
CA THR A 6 -5.79 3.34 8.22
C THR A 6 -4.41 2.72 8.03
N VAL A 7 -3.93 2.74 6.81
CA VAL A 7 -2.61 2.21 6.47
C VAL A 7 -1.76 3.31 5.87
N ILE A 8 -0.47 3.26 6.17
CA ILE A 8 0.53 4.15 5.57
C ILE A 8 1.28 3.35 4.53
N PHE A 9 1.39 3.88 3.32
CA PHE A 9 2.03 3.18 2.22
C PHE A 9 2.92 4.13 1.44
N TYR A 10 3.90 3.56 0.73
CA TYR A 10 4.78 4.34 -0.12
C TYR A 10 4.08 4.66 -1.44
N LYS A 11 4.23 5.90 -1.91
CA LYS A 11 3.56 6.36 -3.11
C LYS A 11 4.24 5.92 -4.40
N SER A 12 5.51 5.54 -4.32
CA SER A 12 6.28 5.17 -5.49
C SER A 12 6.61 3.69 -5.50
N GLU A 13 6.42 3.03 -6.65
CA GLU A 13 6.80 1.63 -6.80
C GLU A 13 8.30 1.43 -6.69
N ASP A 14 9.09 2.47 -6.90
CA ASP A 14 10.53 2.38 -6.77
C ASP A 14 10.95 1.99 -5.35
N ALA A 15 10.10 2.28 -4.37
CA ALA A 15 10.37 1.91 -3.00
C ALA A 15 10.40 0.40 -2.79
N MET A 16 9.79 -0.36 -3.70
CA MET A 16 9.80 -1.81 -3.58
C MET A 16 11.20 -2.40 -3.79
N ASP A 17 11.97 -1.78 -4.67
CA ASP A 17 13.28 -2.29 -5.03
C ASP A 17 14.39 -1.82 -4.11
N VAL A 18 14.19 -0.65 -3.53
CA VAL A 18 15.23 -0.01 -2.74
C VAL A 18 14.76 0.45 -1.37
N VAL A 19 13.85 -0.30 -0.78
CA VAL A 19 13.44 0.03 0.59
C VAL A 19 14.66 -0.17 1.48
N ASP A 20 15.27 0.93 1.82
CA ASP A 20 16.43 0.92 2.67
C ASP A 20 15.94 1.27 4.07
N PHE A 21 16.03 0.32 4.96
CA PHE A 21 15.58 0.51 6.33
C PHE A 21 16.42 1.58 7.05
N ASP A 22 17.59 1.88 6.53
CA ASP A 22 18.44 2.91 7.11
C ASP A 22 18.00 4.32 6.71
N ASN A 23 17.23 4.43 5.60
CA ASN A 23 16.76 5.72 5.11
C ASN A 23 15.28 5.67 4.74
N PRO A 24 14.40 5.39 5.71
CA PRO A 24 12.98 5.25 5.41
C PRO A 24 12.30 6.54 4.95
N HIS A 25 12.96 7.68 5.15
CA HIS A 25 12.39 8.97 4.75
C HIS A 25 12.67 9.35 3.30
N GLN A 26 13.37 8.49 2.59
CA GLN A 26 13.74 8.74 1.20
C GLN A 26 12.53 8.77 0.28
N TYR A 27 11.45 8.10 0.65
CA TYR A 27 10.27 7.97 -0.20
C TYR A 27 9.06 8.59 0.47
N ASP A 28 8.25 9.27 -0.34
CA ASP A 28 7.00 9.85 0.15
C ASP A 28 6.00 8.76 0.48
N THR A 29 5.20 9.02 1.49
CA THR A 29 4.15 8.11 1.91
C THR A 29 2.80 8.82 1.84
N ASP A 30 1.74 8.02 1.86
CA ASP A 30 0.38 8.52 1.91
C ASP A 30 -0.42 7.61 2.83
N GLU A 31 -1.64 8.00 3.13
CA GLU A 31 -2.53 7.23 3.99
C GLU A 31 -3.81 6.91 3.26
N GLY A 32 -4.39 5.78 3.60
CA GLY A 32 -5.66 5.37 3.06
C GLY A 32 -6.30 4.33 3.94
N TYR A 33 -7.53 3.95 3.59
CA TYR A 33 -8.23 2.90 4.32
C TYR A 33 -7.90 1.55 3.69
N PHE A 34 -7.45 0.62 4.52
CA PHE A 34 -7.16 -0.74 4.06
C PHE A 34 -8.47 -1.51 4.00
N ILE A 35 -8.88 -1.90 2.80
CA ILE A 35 -10.13 -2.60 2.58
C ILE A 35 -9.94 -4.11 2.58
N GLY A 36 -8.89 -4.60 1.96
CA GLY A 36 -8.65 -6.03 1.86
C GLY A 36 -7.43 -6.34 1.03
N LEU A 37 -7.29 -7.61 0.69
CA LEU A 37 -6.17 -8.10 -0.12
C LEU A 37 -6.70 -8.70 -1.42
N ALA A 38 -5.92 -8.58 -2.47
CA ALA A 38 -6.19 -9.23 -3.74
C ALA A 38 -4.94 -9.97 -4.19
N HIS A 39 -5.15 -11.08 -4.89
CA HIS A 39 -4.05 -11.87 -5.42
C HIS A 39 -4.17 -11.95 -6.92
N ASP A 40 -3.06 -11.81 -7.62
CA ASP A 40 -3.06 -11.88 -9.06
C ASP A 40 -1.74 -12.46 -9.54
N VAL A 41 -1.72 -12.88 -10.81
CA VAL A 41 -0.52 -13.41 -11.44
C VAL A 41 -0.02 -12.35 -12.42
N VAL A 42 1.17 -11.82 -12.18
CA VAL A 42 1.77 -10.82 -13.02
C VAL A 42 3.09 -11.38 -13.54
N SER A 43 3.20 -11.49 -14.84
CA SER A 43 4.41 -12.03 -15.50
C SER A 43 4.81 -13.39 -14.95
N GLY A 44 3.81 -14.24 -14.69
CA GLY A 44 4.06 -15.59 -14.19
C GLY A 44 4.32 -15.69 -12.70
N GLU A 45 4.34 -14.56 -11.99
CA GLU A 45 4.54 -14.55 -10.56
C GLU A 45 3.26 -14.19 -9.83
N GLN A 46 2.97 -14.91 -8.77
CA GLN A 46 1.81 -14.62 -7.95
C GLN A 46 2.16 -13.45 -7.04
N ARG A 47 1.33 -12.41 -7.06
CA ARG A 47 1.54 -11.22 -6.24
C ARG A 47 0.32 -10.93 -5.41
N THR A 48 0.57 -10.33 -4.25
CA THR A 48 -0.49 -9.89 -3.36
C THR A 48 -0.56 -8.38 -3.42
N PHE A 49 -1.78 -7.86 -3.56
CA PHE A 49 -2.02 -6.42 -3.61
C PHE A 49 -2.91 -6.02 -2.45
N ALA A 50 -2.66 -4.85 -1.90
CA ALA A 50 -3.53 -4.25 -0.91
C ALA A 50 -4.56 -3.37 -1.62
N ILE A 51 -5.81 -3.51 -1.24
CA ILE A 51 -6.90 -2.68 -1.78
C ILE A 51 -7.08 -1.52 -0.84
N ILE A 52 -6.90 -0.31 -1.35
CA ILE A 52 -6.89 0.91 -0.56
C ILE A 52 -7.95 1.86 -1.07
N GLU A 53 -8.65 2.51 -0.16
CA GLU A 53 -9.60 3.56 -0.51
C GLU A 53 -9.05 4.91 -0.06
N ASN A 54 -9.04 5.88 -0.97
CA ASN A 54 -8.65 7.24 -0.62
C ASN A 54 -9.80 7.87 0.17
N PRO A 55 -9.55 8.30 1.41
CA PRO A 55 -10.64 8.82 2.24
C PRO A 55 -11.23 10.15 1.75
N GLU A 56 -10.47 10.90 0.94
CA GLU A 56 -10.95 12.18 0.44
C GLU A 56 -11.74 12.04 -0.86
N THR A 57 -11.21 11.28 -1.81
CA THR A 57 -11.83 11.14 -3.13
C THR A 57 -12.72 9.93 -3.26
N LYS A 58 -12.60 8.98 -2.33
CA LYS A 58 -13.32 7.71 -2.35
C LYS A 58 -12.89 6.79 -3.48
N ASP A 59 -11.80 7.11 -4.15
CA ASP A 59 -11.24 6.25 -5.18
C ASP A 59 -10.64 5.01 -4.56
N ILE A 60 -10.84 3.88 -5.22
CA ILE A 60 -10.29 2.61 -4.76
C ILE A 60 -9.17 2.21 -5.72
N PHE A 61 -8.04 1.82 -5.17
CA PHE A 61 -6.91 1.42 -5.99
C PHE A 61 -6.17 0.27 -5.31
N HIS A 62 -5.34 -0.40 -6.11
CA HIS A 62 -4.54 -1.53 -5.63
C HIS A 62 -3.08 -1.13 -5.63
N ILE A 63 -2.37 -1.50 -4.57
CA ILE A 63 -0.93 -1.30 -4.52
C ILE A 63 -0.29 -2.63 -4.15
N ASP A 64 0.97 -2.82 -4.55
CA ASP A 64 1.69 -4.02 -4.17
C ASP A 64 1.82 -4.06 -2.66
N PHE A 65 1.63 -5.24 -2.08
CA PHE A 65 1.67 -5.41 -0.64
C PHE A 65 3.00 -4.96 -0.05
N LYS A 66 4.07 -5.04 -0.81
CA LYS A 66 5.41 -4.61 -0.37
C LYS A 66 5.49 -3.11 -0.13
N LEU A 67 4.56 -2.34 -0.68
CA LEU A 67 4.53 -0.90 -0.48
C LEU A 67 3.89 -0.49 0.85
N LEU A 68 3.27 -1.42 1.56
CA LEU A 68 2.71 -1.10 2.85
C LEU A 68 3.82 -0.87 3.87
N LYS A 69 3.73 0.24 4.56
CA LYS A 69 4.72 0.58 5.59
C LYS A 69 4.25 0.15 6.97
N SER A 70 3.05 0.58 7.35
CA SER A 70 2.52 0.28 8.67
C SER A 70 1.03 0.57 8.72
N PHE A 71 0.39 0.04 9.75
CA PHE A 71 -0.98 0.41 10.05
C PHE A 71 -0.97 1.49 11.12
N LYS A 72 -1.84 2.48 10.93
CA LYS A 72 -1.96 3.59 11.85
C LYS A 72 -3.20 3.35 12.69
N ASP A 73 -3.02 2.92 13.88
CA ASP A 73 -4.13 2.70 14.81
C ASP A 73 -4.11 3.72 15.92
#